data_d69473cae54cfc92b6835be89621c3a5
#
_entry.id   d69473cae54cfc92b6835be89621c3a5
#
_cell.length_a   1.000
_cell.length_b   1.000
_cell.length_c   1.000
_cell.angle_alpha   90.00
_cell.angle_beta   90.00
_cell.angle_gamma   90.00
#
_symmetry.space_group_name_H-M   'P 1'
#
loop_
_entity.id
_entity.type
_entity.pdbx_description
1 polymer ?
#
loop_
_entity_poly.entity_id
_entity_poly.type
_entity_poly.pdbx_seq_one_letter_code
_entity_poly.pdbx_strand_id
1 'polypeptide(L)'
;MISLVGGPITPEELRKSKELFYMLRDQRTAEGNPYIQQVDSADLAVIVSQRSAQNLNCQVLLLTLFNTLLRMGLFFAAPKIEVPNAELLVRTATLKSTDLPSAVRELSNNVDPHCAIRPYSDGAHTIISIGNNEISANDVIAGGVLNHRAVVSSESFESDQDFNPYASVAAAYAVLAEVYKAFFGVQLRRPRLDNLSLSYPVPHKSDIGRTLLVGAGGIGHTFSWALQFCSLTGVIDICDFENIEPSNLNRYLCAFVDDVNIRKDQHLARYIRSNSQVEANALGGKYEDLVGRNSIRIRQYDRVVACLDNVVSRYAVQSDLPRLLLNAGTNAYSFQASRHDFLNGGCLACLFPPRKGTSHEQRVACDQLAQGETLRPTESYSMVTGLAGLYLLLQLLADRNWSPHHQGNALRLDSIVDEARRKDPECVLFCEEPQVQARFRENYGPEY
;
A
#
# COMPACT_ATOMS: atom_id res chain seq x y z
N MET A 1 -12.61 24.41 -11.49
CA MET A 1 -11.72 24.91 -10.41
C MET A 1 -12.54 25.88 -9.57
N ILE A 2 -13.11 25.43 -8.45
CA ILE A 2 -13.80 26.31 -7.51
C ILE A 2 -12.68 26.88 -6.64
N SER A 3 -12.30 28.12 -6.89
CA SER A 3 -11.46 28.90 -5.98
C SER A 3 -12.29 29.16 -4.73
N LEU A 4 -12.17 28.32 -3.74
CA LEU A 4 -12.62 28.63 -2.39
C LEU A 4 -11.69 29.73 -1.87
N VAL A 5 -12.23 30.94 -1.76
CA VAL A 5 -11.63 32.06 -1.01
C VAL A 5 -11.71 31.67 0.47
N GLY A 6 -10.76 30.87 0.94
CA GLY A 6 -10.69 30.42 2.33
C GLY A 6 -9.40 29.62 2.50
N GLY A 7 -8.81 29.67 3.70
CA GLY A 7 -7.60 28.96 4.07
C GLY A 7 -7.67 27.43 3.83
N PRO A 8 -6.68 26.66 4.27
CA PRO A 8 -6.66 25.22 4.09
C PRO A 8 -7.89 24.58 4.75
N ILE A 9 -8.53 23.63 4.03
CA ILE A 9 -9.70 22.90 4.51
C ILE A 9 -9.37 22.15 5.79
N THR A 10 -10.23 22.30 6.78
CA THR A 10 -10.05 21.71 8.12
C THR A 10 -10.69 20.32 8.23
N PRO A 11 -10.20 19.46 9.16
CA PRO A 11 -10.85 18.20 9.48
C PRO A 11 -12.33 18.34 9.88
N GLU A 12 -12.67 19.41 10.56
CA GLU A 12 -14.04 19.69 11.01
C GLU A 12 -14.99 19.95 9.82
N GLU A 13 -14.55 20.69 8.81
CA GLU A 13 -15.32 20.92 7.59
C GLU A 13 -15.56 19.61 6.82
N LEU A 14 -14.55 18.73 6.73
CA LEU A 14 -14.69 17.41 6.11
C LEU A 14 -15.67 16.51 6.86
N ARG A 15 -15.72 16.59 8.21
CA ARG A 15 -16.68 15.82 9.01
C ARG A 15 -18.11 16.36 8.91
N LYS A 16 -18.29 17.65 8.63
CA LYS A 16 -19.61 18.27 8.53
C LYS A 16 -20.27 18.08 7.16
N SER A 17 -19.51 17.98 6.08
CA SER A 17 -20.05 17.90 4.72
C SER A 17 -19.63 16.62 4.02
N LYS A 18 -20.60 15.72 3.80
CA LYS A 18 -20.44 14.47 3.05
C LYS A 18 -20.01 14.74 1.61
N GLU A 19 -20.64 15.70 0.95
CA GLU A 19 -20.36 16.07 -0.43
C GLU A 19 -18.94 16.60 -0.58
N LEU A 20 -18.52 17.50 0.32
CA LEU A 20 -17.18 18.06 0.33
C LEU A 20 -16.13 16.96 0.58
N PHE A 21 -16.38 16.07 1.53
CA PHE A 21 -15.48 14.97 1.86
C PHE A 21 -15.24 14.07 0.63
N TYR A 22 -16.29 13.54 0.02
CA TYR A 22 -16.12 12.64 -1.14
C TYR A 22 -15.59 13.36 -2.38
N MET A 23 -16.00 14.60 -2.62
CA MET A 23 -15.47 15.39 -3.72
C MET A 23 -13.96 15.54 -3.65
N LEU A 24 -13.42 15.83 -2.46
CA LEU A 24 -11.99 16.05 -2.28
C LEU A 24 -11.20 14.74 -2.13
N ARG A 25 -11.73 13.77 -1.34
CA ARG A 25 -11.05 12.49 -1.12
C ARG A 25 -10.93 11.68 -2.41
N ASP A 26 -12.01 11.60 -3.16
CA ASP A 26 -12.11 10.67 -4.28
C ASP A 26 -11.84 11.31 -5.65
N GLN A 27 -11.42 12.57 -5.67
CA GLN A 27 -11.15 13.33 -6.90
C GLN A 27 -10.29 12.53 -7.90
N ARG A 28 -9.16 11.99 -7.47
CA ARG A 28 -8.25 11.22 -8.33
C ARG A 28 -8.86 9.91 -8.83
N THR A 29 -9.71 9.28 -8.02
CA THR A 29 -10.38 8.03 -8.38
C THR A 29 -11.52 8.29 -9.36
N ALA A 30 -12.29 9.37 -9.15
CA ALA A 30 -13.42 9.75 -9.99
C ALA A 30 -12.98 10.22 -11.38
N GLU A 31 -11.89 10.98 -11.48
CA GLU A 31 -11.37 11.48 -12.76
C GLU A 31 -10.81 10.36 -13.65
N GLY A 32 -10.30 9.29 -13.05
CA GLY A 32 -9.66 8.16 -13.74
C GLY A 32 -10.62 7.04 -14.15
N ASN A 33 -11.81 6.93 -13.54
CA ASN A 33 -12.69 5.79 -13.79
C ASN A 33 -14.07 6.21 -14.32
N PRO A 34 -14.34 6.06 -15.63
CA PRO A 34 -15.63 6.39 -16.23
C PRO A 34 -16.78 5.50 -15.76
N TYR A 35 -16.48 4.37 -15.10
CA TYR A 35 -17.49 3.41 -14.63
C TYR A 35 -18.06 3.74 -13.25
N ILE A 36 -17.43 4.64 -12.48
CA ILE A 36 -17.91 5.04 -11.15
C ILE A 36 -19.36 5.53 -11.14
N GLN A 37 -19.77 6.24 -12.18
CA GLN A 37 -21.13 6.78 -12.30
C GLN A 37 -22.20 5.72 -12.56
N GLN A 38 -21.82 4.46 -12.82
CA GLN A 38 -22.73 3.36 -13.16
C GLN A 38 -23.10 2.46 -11.98
N VAL A 39 -22.47 2.66 -10.81
CA VAL A 39 -22.71 1.81 -9.63
C VAL A 39 -23.51 2.59 -8.60
N ASP A 40 -24.83 2.56 -8.71
CA ASP A 40 -25.72 3.28 -7.79
C ASP A 40 -25.74 2.75 -6.36
N SER A 41 -25.36 1.53 -6.12
CA SER A 41 -25.05 0.96 -4.79
C SER A 41 -24.60 -0.52 -4.91
N ALA A 42 -23.36 -0.80 -4.62
CA ALA A 42 -22.94 -2.17 -4.45
C ALA A 42 -23.54 -2.75 -3.16
N ASP A 43 -24.42 -3.72 -3.28
CA ASP A 43 -24.98 -4.42 -2.14
C ASP A 43 -23.97 -5.49 -1.65
N LEU A 44 -23.13 -5.09 -0.69
CA LEU A 44 -22.01 -5.87 -0.15
C LEU A 44 -22.24 -6.16 1.33
N ALA A 45 -22.01 -7.40 1.74
CA ALA A 45 -21.95 -7.79 3.14
C ALA A 45 -20.60 -8.42 3.51
N VAL A 46 -20.19 -8.27 4.75
CA VAL A 46 -19.02 -8.94 5.34
C VAL A 46 -19.49 -9.77 6.53
N ILE A 47 -19.28 -11.08 6.46
CA ILE A 47 -19.70 -12.04 7.49
C ILE A 47 -18.45 -12.74 8.02
N VAL A 48 -18.30 -12.74 9.34
CA VAL A 48 -17.19 -13.37 10.06
C VAL A 48 -17.72 -14.51 10.92
N SER A 49 -17.14 -15.71 10.84
CA SER A 49 -17.51 -16.81 11.72
C SER A 49 -17.06 -16.56 13.16
N GLN A 50 -17.76 -17.19 14.14
CA GLN A 50 -17.40 -17.07 15.55
C GLN A 50 -15.95 -17.50 15.83
N ARG A 51 -15.46 -18.54 15.17
CA ARG A 51 -14.11 -19.05 15.30
C ARG A 51 -13.09 -18.09 14.68
N SER A 52 -13.38 -17.54 13.51
CA SER A 52 -12.52 -16.58 12.82
C SER A 52 -12.44 -15.24 13.53
N ALA A 53 -13.49 -14.82 14.24
CA ALA A 53 -13.45 -13.63 15.07
C ALA A 53 -12.41 -13.72 16.21
N GLN A 54 -12.04 -14.94 16.63
CA GLN A 54 -11.00 -15.22 17.64
C GLN A 54 -9.63 -15.56 17.04
N ASN A 55 -9.45 -15.41 15.72
CA ASN A 55 -8.23 -15.73 15.01
C ASN A 55 -7.50 -14.45 14.59
N LEU A 56 -6.21 -14.30 14.95
CA LEU A 56 -5.42 -13.09 14.66
C LEU A 56 -5.24 -12.86 13.16
N ASN A 57 -5.06 -13.91 12.34
CA ASN A 57 -5.03 -13.79 10.89
C ASN A 57 -6.30 -13.12 10.35
N CYS A 58 -7.45 -13.60 10.82
CA CYS A 58 -8.75 -13.10 10.39
C CYS A 58 -9.01 -11.67 10.87
N GLN A 59 -8.59 -11.31 12.08
CA GLN A 59 -8.72 -9.94 12.57
C GLN A 59 -7.84 -8.96 11.77
N VAL A 60 -6.58 -9.31 11.46
CA VAL A 60 -5.70 -8.49 10.61
C VAL A 60 -6.27 -8.36 9.21
N LEU A 61 -6.77 -9.47 8.62
CA LEU A 61 -7.47 -9.45 7.34
C LEU A 61 -8.66 -8.50 7.38
N LEU A 62 -9.55 -8.65 8.37
CA LEU A 62 -10.78 -7.86 8.49
C LEU A 62 -10.50 -6.37 8.63
N LEU A 63 -9.58 -5.98 9.52
CA LEU A 63 -9.22 -4.57 9.72
C LEU A 63 -8.55 -3.97 8.48
N THR A 64 -7.68 -4.74 7.79
CA THR A 64 -7.05 -4.30 6.54
C THR A 64 -8.09 -4.16 5.44
N LEU A 65 -9.02 -5.10 5.32
CA LEU A 65 -10.11 -5.06 4.36
C LEU A 65 -10.98 -3.81 4.56
N PHE A 66 -11.45 -3.55 5.79
CA PHE A 66 -12.28 -2.37 6.08
C PHE A 66 -11.51 -1.06 5.84
N ASN A 67 -10.27 -0.97 6.31
CA ASN A 67 -9.45 0.22 6.08
C ASN A 67 -9.26 0.50 4.58
N THR A 68 -9.19 -0.53 3.75
CA THR A 68 -9.00 -0.38 2.30
C THR A 68 -10.32 -0.16 1.56
N LEU A 69 -11.35 -0.94 1.88
CA LEU A 69 -12.67 -0.90 1.24
C LEU A 69 -13.34 0.47 1.38
N LEU A 70 -13.33 1.03 2.60
CA LEU A 70 -13.99 2.30 2.87
C LEU A 70 -13.31 3.50 2.20
N ARG A 71 -12.04 3.36 1.81
CA ARG A 71 -11.34 4.37 1.01
C ARG A 71 -11.74 4.34 -0.46
N MET A 72 -12.48 3.32 -0.86
CA MET A 72 -13.05 3.18 -2.20
C MET A 72 -14.55 3.55 -2.20
N GLY A 73 -14.97 4.46 -1.34
CA GLY A 73 -16.37 4.77 -1.00
C GLY A 73 -17.26 5.25 -2.16
N LEU A 74 -16.68 5.71 -3.29
CA LEU A 74 -17.46 5.98 -4.50
C LEU A 74 -17.96 4.72 -5.19
N PHE A 75 -17.30 3.56 -4.95
CA PHE A 75 -17.66 2.30 -5.60
C PHE A 75 -18.67 1.49 -4.78
N PHE A 76 -18.67 1.67 -3.46
CA PHE A 76 -19.43 0.81 -2.57
C PHE A 76 -20.28 1.63 -1.62
N ALA A 77 -21.58 1.28 -1.53
CA ALA A 77 -22.41 1.72 -0.43
C ALA A 77 -21.85 1.21 0.90
N ALA A 78 -22.34 1.79 2.01
CA ALA A 78 -21.97 1.31 3.33
C ALA A 78 -22.20 -0.21 3.44
N PRO A 79 -21.17 -1.02 3.71
CA PRO A 79 -21.31 -2.47 3.77
C PRO A 79 -22.20 -2.87 4.93
N LYS A 80 -22.93 -3.98 4.76
CA LYS A 80 -23.59 -4.69 5.87
C LYS A 80 -22.55 -5.56 6.56
N ILE A 81 -22.60 -5.68 7.89
CA ILE A 81 -21.65 -6.51 8.63
C ILE A 81 -22.32 -7.45 9.60
N GLU A 82 -21.76 -8.64 9.72
CA GLU A 82 -21.99 -9.58 10.81
C GLU A 82 -20.63 -9.99 11.39
N VAL A 83 -20.28 -9.40 12.52
CA VAL A 83 -19.04 -9.67 13.24
C VAL A 83 -19.36 -10.09 14.65
N PRO A 84 -19.08 -11.34 15.02
CA PRO A 84 -19.32 -11.86 16.37
C PRO A 84 -18.53 -11.09 17.43
N ASN A 85 -19.09 -11.06 18.65
CA ASN A 85 -18.38 -10.47 19.78
C ASN A 85 -17.15 -11.32 20.13
N ALA A 86 -15.97 -10.72 20.03
CA ALA A 86 -14.68 -11.32 20.34
C ALA A 86 -13.72 -10.25 20.84
N GLU A 87 -12.75 -10.64 21.65
CA GLU A 87 -11.66 -9.75 22.06
C GLU A 87 -10.85 -9.28 20.85
N LEU A 88 -10.46 -8.01 20.85
CA LEU A 88 -9.54 -7.47 19.84
C LEU A 88 -8.12 -7.95 20.14
N LEU A 89 -7.61 -8.88 19.31
CA LEU A 89 -6.26 -9.43 19.42
C LEU A 89 -5.21 -8.52 18.78
N VAL A 90 -5.62 -7.73 17.78
CA VAL A 90 -4.76 -6.77 17.09
C VAL A 90 -4.45 -5.60 18.02
N ARG A 91 -3.16 -5.44 18.35
CA ARG A 91 -2.70 -4.28 19.13
C ARG A 91 -2.33 -3.14 18.20
N THR A 92 -3.06 -2.05 18.30
CA THR A 92 -2.80 -0.81 17.55
C THR A 92 -3.18 0.39 18.39
N ALA A 93 -2.35 1.43 18.38
CA ALA A 93 -2.65 2.68 19.07
C ALA A 93 -3.72 3.54 18.38
N THR A 94 -4.11 3.15 17.16
CA THR A 94 -5.14 3.84 16.37
C THR A 94 -6.57 3.50 16.79
N LEU A 95 -6.76 2.36 17.45
CA LEU A 95 -8.07 1.90 17.92
C LEU A 95 -8.07 1.86 19.45
N LYS A 96 -9.12 2.39 20.05
CA LYS A 96 -9.32 2.40 21.51
C LYS A 96 -10.22 1.24 21.97
N SER A 97 -10.95 0.66 21.04
CA SER A 97 -11.88 -0.45 21.30
C SER A 97 -11.12 -1.70 21.73
N THR A 98 -11.74 -2.47 22.61
CA THR A 98 -11.20 -3.74 23.16
C THR A 98 -11.88 -4.97 22.55
N ASP A 99 -12.98 -4.80 21.86
CA ASP A 99 -13.70 -5.85 21.14
C ASP A 99 -13.71 -5.61 19.63
N LEU A 100 -13.78 -6.68 18.88
CA LEU A 100 -13.66 -6.66 17.44
C LEU A 100 -14.80 -5.89 16.74
N PRO A 101 -16.09 -6.07 17.07
CA PRO A 101 -17.16 -5.29 16.44
C PRO A 101 -17.03 -3.79 16.65
N SER A 102 -16.64 -3.36 17.85
CA SER A 102 -16.41 -1.95 18.17
C SER A 102 -15.19 -1.41 17.43
N ALA A 103 -14.10 -2.20 17.32
CA ALA A 103 -12.90 -1.83 16.58
C ALA A 103 -13.19 -1.62 15.08
N VAL A 104 -14.01 -2.48 14.46
CA VAL A 104 -14.41 -2.32 13.06
C VAL A 104 -15.23 -1.03 12.87
N ARG A 105 -16.15 -0.71 13.78
CA ARG A 105 -16.93 0.54 13.70
C ARG A 105 -16.05 1.76 13.93
N GLU A 106 -15.16 1.72 14.91
CA GLU A 106 -14.21 2.82 15.20
C GLU A 106 -13.31 3.08 13.99
N LEU A 107 -12.70 2.03 13.42
CA LEU A 107 -11.90 2.14 12.21
C LEU A 107 -12.70 2.73 11.06
N SER A 108 -13.92 2.27 10.87
CA SER A 108 -14.79 2.76 9.79
C SER A 108 -15.08 4.24 9.91
N ASN A 109 -15.41 4.71 11.11
CA ASN A 109 -15.67 6.12 11.38
C ASN A 109 -14.40 6.99 11.22
N ASN A 110 -13.22 6.44 11.53
CA ASN A 110 -11.96 7.13 11.33
C ASN A 110 -11.60 7.29 9.85
N VAL A 111 -11.86 6.23 9.05
CA VAL A 111 -11.58 6.21 7.60
C VAL A 111 -12.61 7.03 6.83
N ASP A 112 -13.88 6.86 7.15
CA ASP A 112 -14.99 7.51 6.48
C ASP A 112 -16.09 7.91 7.48
N PRO A 113 -16.09 9.16 7.94
CA PRO A 113 -17.05 9.62 8.94
C PRO A 113 -18.50 9.68 8.44
N HIS A 114 -18.71 9.51 7.14
CA HIS A 114 -20.03 9.54 6.49
C HIS A 114 -20.53 8.15 6.09
N CYS A 115 -19.71 7.12 6.31
CA CYS A 115 -20.08 5.74 6.03
C CYS A 115 -20.75 5.08 7.24
N ALA A 116 -22.04 4.91 7.18
CA ALA A 116 -22.79 4.20 8.23
C ALA A 116 -22.77 2.69 7.97
N ILE A 117 -21.88 1.95 8.63
CA ILE A 117 -21.93 0.48 8.61
C ILE A 117 -23.27 0.00 9.19
N ARG A 118 -23.93 -0.91 8.49
CA ARG A 118 -25.23 -1.47 8.88
C ARG A 118 -25.10 -2.91 9.34
N PRO A 119 -25.94 -3.38 10.31
CA PRO A 119 -26.03 -4.80 10.62
C PRO A 119 -26.47 -5.59 9.37
N TYR A 120 -25.92 -6.79 9.22
CA TYR A 120 -26.43 -7.74 8.23
C TYR A 120 -27.73 -8.34 8.78
N SER A 121 -28.86 -8.03 8.15
CA SER A 121 -30.19 -8.58 8.54
C SER A 121 -30.89 -9.25 7.38
N ASP A 122 -30.55 -8.87 6.15
CA ASP A 122 -31.17 -9.35 4.92
C ASP A 122 -30.09 -9.63 3.90
N GLY A 123 -30.34 -10.53 2.96
CA GLY A 123 -29.40 -10.96 1.94
C GLY A 123 -28.64 -9.79 1.27
N ALA A 124 -27.46 -10.10 0.77
CA ALA A 124 -26.65 -9.21 -0.05
C ALA A 124 -26.37 -9.92 -1.37
N HIS A 125 -26.13 -9.12 -2.43
CA HIS A 125 -25.78 -9.67 -3.74
C HIS A 125 -24.40 -10.34 -3.69
N THR A 126 -23.42 -9.67 -3.08
CA THR A 126 -22.07 -10.16 -2.90
C THR A 126 -21.74 -10.24 -1.41
N ILE A 127 -21.24 -11.38 -0.96
CA ILE A 127 -20.84 -11.60 0.44
C ILE A 127 -19.34 -11.90 0.51
N ILE A 128 -18.64 -11.13 1.34
CA ILE A 128 -17.29 -11.47 1.79
C ILE A 128 -17.43 -12.37 3.02
N SER A 129 -16.89 -13.58 2.92
CA SER A 129 -16.89 -14.55 4.02
C SER A 129 -15.49 -14.67 4.64
N ILE A 130 -15.39 -14.49 5.94
CA ILE A 130 -14.16 -14.73 6.71
C ILE A 130 -14.47 -15.86 7.70
N GLY A 131 -13.89 -17.03 7.42
CA GLY A 131 -14.18 -18.25 8.14
C GLY A 131 -15.25 -19.11 7.48
N ASN A 132 -15.55 -20.24 8.10
CA ASN A 132 -16.55 -21.19 7.61
C ASN A 132 -17.96 -20.74 8.05
N ASN A 133 -18.65 -20.09 7.11
CA ASN A 133 -20.02 -19.59 7.30
C ASN A 133 -20.98 -20.37 6.41
N GLU A 134 -22.14 -20.72 6.93
CA GLU A 134 -23.26 -21.26 6.13
C GLU A 134 -23.93 -20.08 5.41
N ILE A 135 -23.57 -19.87 4.16
CA ILE A 135 -24.04 -18.73 3.37
C ILE A 135 -24.86 -19.24 2.18
N SER A 136 -26.09 -18.76 2.10
CA SER A 136 -26.92 -18.92 0.91
C SER A 136 -26.93 -17.60 0.13
N ALA A 137 -25.98 -17.41 -0.76
CA ALA A 137 -25.87 -16.23 -1.60
C ALA A 137 -25.44 -16.60 -3.00
N ASN A 138 -25.74 -15.74 -3.98
CA ASN A 138 -25.39 -15.95 -5.39
C ASN A 138 -23.91 -15.73 -5.66
N ASP A 139 -23.24 -14.92 -4.84
CA ASP A 139 -21.86 -14.52 -5.04
C ASP A 139 -21.09 -14.41 -3.71
N VAL A 140 -20.27 -15.43 -3.43
CA VAL A 140 -19.44 -15.50 -2.21
C VAL A 140 -17.98 -15.31 -2.57
N ILE A 141 -17.28 -14.49 -1.79
CA ILE A 141 -15.84 -14.28 -1.85
C ILE A 141 -15.29 -14.58 -0.45
N ALA A 142 -14.76 -15.78 -0.27
CA ALA A 142 -14.13 -16.17 0.99
C ALA A 142 -12.65 -15.78 1.00
N GLY A 143 -12.19 -15.26 2.13
CA GLY A 143 -10.79 -14.88 2.33
C GLY A 143 -10.19 -15.38 3.63
N GLY A 144 -8.93 -15.80 3.61
CA GLY A 144 -8.24 -16.29 4.78
C GLY A 144 -6.78 -16.67 4.54
N VAL A 145 -6.19 -17.35 5.53
CA VAL A 145 -4.80 -17.81 5.51
C VAL A 145 -4.75 -19.32 5.71
N LEU A 146 -4.12 -20.05 4.79
CA LEU A 146 -3.87 -21.49 4.89
C LEU A 146 -2.41 -21.79 4.54
N ASN A 147 -1.68 -22.49 5.41
CA ASN A 147 -0.27 -22.87 5.20
C ASN A 147 0.62 -21.69 4.78
N HIS A 148 0.54 -20.58 5.50
CA HIS A 148 1.23 -19.30 5.19
C HIS A 148 0.89 -18.73 3.81
N ARG A 149 -0.26 -19.07 3.26
CA ARG A 149 -0.75 -18.57 1.97
C ARG A 149 -1.96 -17.68 2.18
N ALA A 150 -1.99 -16.56 1.49
CA ALA A 150 -3.23 -15.81 1.31
C ALA A 150 -4.12 -16.56 0.34
N VAL A 151 -5.32 -16.90 0.77
CA VAL A 151 -6.28 -17.69 -0.01
C VAL A 151 -7.55 -16.87 -0.23
N VAL A 152 -8.03 -16.89 -1.47
CA VAL A 152 -9.37 -16.43 -1.83
C VAL A 152 -10.09 -17.56 -2.56
N SER A 153 -11.34 -17.81 -2.19
CA SER A 153 -12.14 -18.92 -2.71
C SER A 153 -13.59 -18.49 -2.93
N SER A 154 -14.32 -19.20 -3.77
CA SER A 154 -15.78 -19.11 -3.88
C SER A 154 -16.49 -19.89 -2.75
N GLU A 155 -15.78 -20.71 -1.99
CA GLU A 155 -16.30 -21.50 -0.88
C GLU A 155 -15.71 -21.01 0.44
N SER A 156 -16.55 -20.93 1.48
CA SER A 156 -16.14 -20.57 2.83
C SER A 156 -15.21 -21.62 3.45
N PHE A 157 -14.21 -21.18 4.21
CA PHE A 157 -13.22 -22.04 4.88
C PHE A 157 -12.70 -21.36 6.16
N GLU A 158 -12.15 -22.14 7.09
CA GLU A 158 -11.47 -21.61 8.27
C GLU A 158 -10.00 -21.35 8.00
N SER A 159 -9.49 -20.23 8.52
CA SER A 159 -8.06 -19.91 8.49
C SER A 159 -7.27 -20.70 9.53
N ASP A 160 -5.99 -20.95 9.23
CA ASP A 160 -5.05 -21.53 10.20
C ASP A 160 -4.82 -20.59 11.39
N GLN A 161 -4.43 -21.18 12.52
CA GLN A 161 -4.09 -20.43 13.73
C GLN A 161 -2.68 -19.83 13.71
N ASP A 162 -1.78 -20.41 12.91
CA ASP A 162 -0.41 -19.92 12.77
C ASP A 162 -0.41 -18.54 12.11
N PHE A 163 -0.03 -17.53 12.90
CA PHE A 163 -0.12 -16.14 12.48
C PHE A 163 0.92 -15.81 11.40
N ASN A 164 0.43 -15.33 10.25
CA ASN A 164 1.26 -14.78 9.18
C ASN A 164 0.72 -13.40 8.76
N PRO A 165 1.33 -12.30 9.22
CA PRO A 165 0.87 -10.94 8.90
C PRO A 165 0.89 -10.65 7.40
N TYR A 166 1.85 -11.19 6.66
CA TYR A 166 1.97 -10.94 5.21
C TYR A 166 0.81 -11.58 4.47
N ALA A 167 0.53 -12.85 4.77
CA ALA A 167 -0.59 -13.57 4.18
C ALA A 167 -1.94 -12.95 4.57
N SER A 168 -2.10 -12.50 5.81
CA SER A 168 -3.33 -11.86 6.29
C SER A 168 -3.63 -10.54 5.58
N VAL A 169 -2.61 -9.67 5.46
CA VAL A 169 -2.71 -8.39 4.75
C VAL A 169 -2.93 -8.61 3.25
N ALA A 170 -2.23 -9.60 2.65
CA ALA A 170 -2.40 -9.96 1.25
C ALA A 170 -3.78 -10.51 0.93
N ALA A 171 -4.34 -11.35 1.84
CA ALA A 171 -5.68 -11.90 1.68
C ALA A 171 -6.73 -10.79 1.62
N ALA A 172 -6.59 -9.73 2.44
CA ALA A 172 -7.49 -8.58 2.40
C ALA A 172 -7.45 -7.88 1.02
N TYR A 173 -6.26 -7.64 0.47
CA TYR A 173 -6.14 -7.01 -0.87
C TYR A 173 -6.64 -7.93 -1.98
N ALA A 174 -6.40 -9.23 -1.87
CA ALA A 174 -6.87 -10.22 -2.84
C ALA A 174 -8.40 -10.33 -2.82
N VAL A 175 -9.02 -10.40 -1.64
CA VAL A 175 -10.48 -10.35 -1.49
C VAL A 175 -11.05 -9.09 -2.13
N LEU A 176 -10.44 -7.93 -1.86
CA LEU A 176 -10.91 -6.66 -2.40
C LEU A 176 -10.76 -6.59 -3.93
N ALA A 177 -9.71 -7.20 -4.50
CA ALA A 177 -9.55 -7.31 -5.96
C ALA A 177 -10.68 -8.16 -6.58
N GLU A 178 -11.07 -9.27 -5.93
CA GLU A 178 -12.20 -10.09 -6.39
C GLU A 178 -13.55 -9.36 -6.23
N VAL A 179 -13.73 -8.62 -5.13
CA VAL A 179 -14.90 -7.73 -4.95
C VAL A 179 -14.96 -6.70 -6.09
N TYR A 180 -13.84 -6.05 -6.38
CA TYR A 180 -13.77 -5.09 -7.47
C TYR A 180 -14.13 -5.72 -8.83
N LYS A 181 -13.67 -6.93 -9.10
CA LYS A 181 -14.03 -7.68 -10.31
C LYS A 181 -15.48 -8.14 -10.33
N ALA A 182 -16.08 -8.47 -9.19
CA ALA A 182 -17.50 -8.82 -9.11
C ALA A 182 -18.38 -7.68 -9.63
N PHE A 183 -18.02 -6.43 -9.31
CA PHE A 183 -18.80 -5.26 -9.75
C PHE A 183 -18.40 -4.69 -11.12
N PHE A 184 -17.11 -4.76 -11.47
CA PHE A 184 -16.56 -4.12 -12.68
C PHE A 184 -15.93 -5.09 -13.67
N GLY A 185 -15.89 -6.39 -13.37
CA GLY A 185 -15.16 -7.39 -14.15
C GLY A 185 -15.62 -7.51 -15.60
N VAL A 186 -16.91 -7.32 -15.87
CA VAL A 186 -17.47 -7.37 -17.25
C VAL A 186 -16.90 -6.21 -18.07
N GLN A 187 -16.92 -4.98 -17.53
CA GLN A 187 -16.42 -3.79 -18.20
C GLN A 187 -14.90 -3.86 -18.38
N LEU A 188 -14.21 -4.45 -17.41
CA LEU A 188 -12.76 -4.60 -17.43
C LEU A 188 -12.29 -5.83 -18.23
N ARG A 189 -13.22 -6.69 -18.67
CA ARG A 189 -12.89 -8.00 -19.27
C ARG A 189 -11.97 -8.86 -18.38
N ARG A 190 -12.24 -8.83 -17.06
CA ARG A 190 -11.47 -9.55 -16.03
C ARG A 190 -12.44 -10.41 -15.22
N PRO A 191 -12.54 -11.73 -15.52
CA PRO A 191 -13.34 -12.64 -14.73
C PRO A 191 -12.76 -12.78 -13.31
N ARG A 192 -13.63 -13.12 -12.36
CA ARG A 192 -13.22 -13.53 -11.02
C ARG A 192 -12.42 -14.83 -11.08
N LEU A 193 -11.59 -15.03 -10.07
CA LEU A 193 -10.89 -16.29 -9.83
C LEU A 193 -11.69 -17.10 -8.80
N ASP A 194 -12.04 -18.34 -9.14
CA ASP A 194 -12.73 -19.24 -8.21
C ASP A 194 -11.82 -19.62 -7.02
N ASN A 195 -10.51 -19.75 -7.29
CA ASN A 195 -9.51 -20.02 -6.28
C ASN A 195 -8.20 -19.27 -6.59
N LEU A 196 -7.71 -18.54 -5.61
CA LEU A 196 -6.41 -17.89 -5.63
C LEU A 196 -5.63 -18.28 -4.37
N SER A 197 -4.36 -18.60 -4.52
CA SER A 197 -3.49 -18.95 -3.40
C SER A 197 -2.08 -18.40 -3.62
N LEU A 198 -1.69 -17.42 -2.81
CA LEU A 198 -0.40 -16.72 -2.88
C LEU A 198 0.45 -17.08 -1.67
N SER A 199 1.65 -17.61 -1.89
CA SER A 199 2.59 -17.98 -0.83
C SER A 199 3.34 -16.79 -0.28
N TYR A 200 3.53 -16.76 1.03
CA TYR A 200 4.30 -15.72 1.74
C TYR A 200 5.33 -16.38 2.65
N PRO A 201 6.46 -15.69 2.96
CA PRO A 201 7.47 -16.23 3.86
C PRO A 201 6.89 -16.41 5.27
N VAL A 202 7.47 -17.35 6.00
CA VAL A 202 7.16 -17.51 7.44
C VAL A 202 7.67 -16.27 8.17
N PRO A 203 6.83 -15.62 9.00
CA PRO A 203 7.27 -14.44 9.72
C PRO A 203 8.30 -14.79 10.78
N HIS A 204 9.32 -13.94 10.91
CA HIS A 204 10.35 -14.05 11.93
C HIS A 204 10.70 -12.67 12.50
N LYS A 205 11.31 -12.67 13.69
CA LYS A 205 11.84 -11.43 14.25
C LYS A 205 13.03 -10.97 13.41
N SER A 206 13.04 -9.71 13.03
CA SER A 206 14.10 -9.14 12.21
C SER A 206 14.48 -7.74 12.67
N ASP A 207 15.75 -7.43 12.58
CA ASP A 207 16.27 -6.09 12.69
C ASP A 207 16.43 -5.48 11.29
N ILE A 208 15.72 -4.40 11.03
CA ILE A 208 15.80 -3.67 9.76
C ILE A 208 16.97 -2.68 9.73
N GLY A 209 17.81 -2.64 10.78
CA GLY A 209 18.93 -1.71 10.88
C GLY A 209 18.47 -0.26 10.79
N ARG A 210 19.35 0.59 10.28
CA ARG A 210 19.00 1.99 10.00
C ARG A 210 18.51 2.14 8.57
N THR A 211 17.24 2.44 8.42
CA THR A 211 16.54 2.55 7.13
C THR A 211 16.13 4.00 6.86
N LEU A 212 16.36 4.51 5.65
CA LEU A 212 15.84 5.80 5.19
C LEU A 212 14.63 5.56 4.31
N LEU A 213 13.47 6.08 4.69
CA LEU A 213 12.25 6.11 3.87
C LEU A 213 12.14 7.45 3.16
N VAL A 214 12.26 7.44 1.84
CA VAL A 214 12.14 8.62 0.98
C VAL A 214 10.76 8.64 0.34
N GLY A 215 9.94 9.60 0.77
CA GLY A 215 8.53 9.75 0.38
C GLY A 215 7.56 9.03 1.32
N ALA A 216 6.72 9.80 2.01
CA ALA A 216 5.64 9.33 2.88
C ALA A 216 4.28 9.37 2.18
N GLY A 217 4.23 8.93 0.92
CA GLY A 217 3.02 8.82 0.10
C GLY A 217 2.20 7.55 0.37
N GLY A 218 1.29 7.21 -0.55
CA GLY A 218 0.39 6.04 -0.40
C GLY A 218 1.14 4.74 -0.15
N ILE A 219 2.24 4.48 -0.86
CA ILE A 219 3.05 3.27 -0.67
C ILE A 219 3.73 3.28 0.70
N GLY A 220 4.29 4.42 1.15
CA GLY A 220 4.87 4.55 2.49
C GLY A 220 3.86 4.28 3.61
N HIS A 221 2.62 4.75 3.46
CA HIS A 221 1.54 4.48 4.40
C HIS A 221 1.12 3.01 4.41
N THR A 222 1.01 2.36 3.26
CA THR A 222 0.61 0.94 3.18
C THR A 222 1.73 0.00 3.63
N PHE A 223 2.98 0.36 3.36
CA PHE A 223 4.16 -0.29 3.96
C PHE A 223 4.11 -0.24 5.49
N SER A 224 3.84 0.95 6.07
CA SER A 224 3.76 1.14 7.52
C SER A 224 2.54 0.44 8.15
N TRP A 225 1.42 0.36 7.41
CA TRP A 225 0.27 -0.42 7.84
C TRP A 225 0.60 -1.91 7.95
N ALA A 226 1.30 -2.48 6.99
CA ALA A 226 1.72 -3.89 7.05
C ALA A 226 2.81 -4.13 8.12
N LEU A 227 3.74 -3.18 8.28
CA LEU A 227 4.85 -3.24 9.23
C LEU A 227 4.37 -3.37 10.69
N GLN A 228 3.25 -2.72 11.06
CA GLN A 228 2.75 -2.75 12.44
C GLN A 228 2.40 -4.16 12.94
N PHE A 229 2.09 -5.09 12.04
CA PHE A 229 1.75 -6.48 12.39
C PHE A 229 2.97 -7.40 12.46
N CYS A 230 4.16 -6.86 12.18
CA CYS A 230 5.40 -7.62 12.12
C CYS A 230 6.26 -7.42 13.38
N SER A 231 6.98 -8.44 13.81
CA SER A 231 7.92 -8.36 14.92
C SER A 231 9.28 -7.81 14.44
N LEU A 232 9.33 -6.50 14.16
CA LEU A 232 10.51 -5.82 13.62
C LEU A 232 11.10 -4.83 14.63
N THR A 233 12.43 -4.70 14.62
CA THR A 233 13.19 -3.68 15.36
C THR A 233 14.08 -2.89 14.40
N GLY A 234 14.63 -1.79 14.84
CA GLY A 234 15.52 -0.91 14.07
C GLY A 234 15.01 0.52 14.05
N VAL A 235 15.55 1.33 13.13
CA VAL A 235 15.26 2.76 13.03
C VAL A 235 14.85 3.11 11.60
N ILE A 236 13.75 3.85 11.43
CA ILE A 236 13.34 4.43 10.15
C ILE A 236 13.39 5.95 10.25
N ASP A 237 14.30 6.56 9.49
CA ASP A 237 14.30 8.00 9.26
C ASP A 237 13.46 8.30 8.01
N ILE A 238 12.51 9.25 8.11
CA ILE A 238 11.52 9.51 7.04
C ILE A 238 11.72 10.93 6.51
N CYS A 239 11.87 11.09 5.21
CA CYS A 239 11.90 12.39 4.56
C CYS A 239 10.69 12.57 3.62
N ASP A 240 9.94 13.63 3.90
CA ASP A 240 8.86 14.18 3.06
C ASP A 240 8.66 15.64 3.47
N PHE A 241 8.22 16.48 2.53
CA PHE A 241 8.04 17.91 2.78
C PHE A 241 6.58 18.35 2.69
N GLU A 242 5.72 17.47 2.20
CA GLU A 242 4.31 17.79 1.96
C GLU A 242 3.45 17.54 3.20
N ASN A 243 2.28 18.18 3.24
CA ASN A 243 1.24 17.90 4.20
C ASN A 243 0.24 16.86 3.65
N ILE A 244 -0.46 16.20 4.57
CA ILE A 244 -1.58 15.32 4.22
C ILE A 244 -2.73 16.19 3.70
N GLU A 245 -3.19 15.88 2.49
CA GLU A 245 -4.35 16.50 1.86
C GLU A 245 -5.56 15.57 1.89
N PRO A 246 -6.79 16.08 1.79
CA PRO A 246 -7.99 15.25 1.71
C PRO A 246 -7.91 14.21 0.59
N SER A 247 -7.36 14.58 -0.57
CA SER A 247 -7.16 13.69 -1.73
C SER A 247 -6.20 12.52 -1.48
N ASN A 248 -5.43 12.57 -0.40
CA ASN A 248 -4.54 11.47 0.00
C ASN A 248 -5.29 10.37 0.76
N LEU A 249 -6.39 10.72 1.45
CA LEU A 249 -7.13 9.80 2.31
C LEU A 249 -7.74 8.61 1.56
N ASN A 250 -7.87 8.68 0.24
CA ASN A 250 -8.33 7.54 -0.57
C ASN A 250 -7.35 6.36 -0.61
N ARG A 251 -6.09 6.53 -0.16
CA ARG A 251 -5.03 5.49 -0.23
C ARG A 251 -4.00 5.50 0.90
N TYR A 252 -4.05 6.46 1.84
CA TYR A 252 -3.11 6.55 2.97
C TYR A 252 -3.66 5.75 4.15
N LEU A 253 -3.36 4.45 4.23
CA LEU A 253 -3.97 3.54 5.22
C LEU A 253 -3.69 3.91 6.68
N CYS A 254 -2.61 4.65 6.95
CA CYS A 254 -2.28 5.11 8.30
C CYS A 254 -2.83 6.50 8.63
N ALA A 255 -3.46 7.21 7.67
CA ALA A 255 -3.96 8.56 7.87
C ALA A 255 -5.50 8.59 7.84
N PHE A 256 -6.07 9.42 8.69
CA PHE A 256 -7.49 9.62 8.88
C PHE A 256 -7.85 11.10 8.71
N VAL A 257 -9.13 11.44 8.81
CA VAL A 257 -9.60 12.81 8.60
C VAL A 257 -8.89 13.82 9.51
N ASP A 258 -8.62 13.45 10.76
CA ASP A 258 -7.96 14.34 11.75
C ASP A 258 -6.47 14.59 11.45
N ASP A 259 -5.88 13.81 10.53
CA ASP A 259 -4.48 13.98 10.15
C ASP A 259 -4.28 14.94 8.96
N VAL A 260 -5.36 15.44 8.38
CA VAL A 260 -5.30 16.44 7.29
C VAL A 260 -4.58 17.70 7.78
N ASN A 261 -3.72 18.25 6.93
CA ASN A 261 -2.80 19.37 7.18
C ASN A 261 -1.57 19.05 8.06
N ILE A 262 -1.45 17.83 8.61
CA ILE A 262 -0.23 17.41 9.30
C ILE A 262 0.83 17.03 8.24
N ARG A 263 2.09 17.38 8.50
CA ARG A 263 3.19 17.00 7.62
C ARG A 263 3.34 15.48 7.54
N LYS A 264 3.47 14.94 6.31
CA LYS A 264 3.43 13.49 6.01
C LYS A 264 4.47 12.69 6.79
N ASP A 265 5.73 13.17 6.83
CA ASP A 265 6.82 12.50 7.54
C ASP A 265 6.59 12.48 9.07
N GLN A 266 6.10 13.59 9.65
CA GLN A 266 5.80 13.68 11.08
C GLN A 266 4.67 12.73 11.48
N HIS A 267 3.62 12.70 10.66
CA HIS A 267 2.49 11.81 10.87
C HIS A 267 2.93 10.34 10.81
N LEU A 268 3.65 9.94 9.75
CA LEU A 268 4.05 8.55 9.54
C LEU A 268 5.07 8.08 10.59
N ALA A 269 6.00 8.96 11.01
CA ALA A 269 6.92 8.65 12.10
C ALA A 269 6.19 8.44 13.43
N ARG A 270 5.21 9.28 13.75
CA ARG A 270 4.35 9.10 14.93
C ARG A 270 3.59 7.78 14.85
N TYR A 271 2.99 7.46 13.70
CA TYR A 271 2.25 6.22 13.48
C TYR A 271 3.11 4.99 13.73
N ILE A 272 4.30 4.91 13.12
CA ILE A 272 5.21 3.77 13.26
C ILE A 272 5.62 3.58 14.73
N ARG A 273 6.06 4.63 15.41
CA ARG A 273 6.43 4.56 16.84
C ARG A 273 5.31 4.09 17.74
N SER A 274 4.07 4.49 17.45
CA SER A 274 2.92 4.14 18.28
C SER A 274 2.40 2.72 18.04
N ASN A 275 2.69 2.12 16.88
CA ASN A 275 2.08 0.85 16.44
C ASN A 275 3.10 -0.27 16.21
N SER A 276 4.39 -0.04 16.42
CA SER A 276 5.43 -1.06 16.23
C SER A 276 6.59 -0.89 17.24
N GLN A 277 7.54 -1.82 17.20
CA GLN A 277 8.79 -1.72 17.98
C GLN A 277 9.91 -1.00 17.21
N VAL A 278 9.61 -0.48 16.02
CA VAL A 278 10.55 0.27 15.19
C VAL A 278 10.58 1.72 15.65
N GLU A 279 11.76 2.26 15.89
CA GLU A 279 11.94 3.69 16.09
C GLU A 279 11.73 4.43 14.76
N ALA A 280 11.13 5.61 14.79
CA ALA A 280 10.94 6.38 13.58
C ALA A 280 11.11 7.88 13.81
N ASN A 281 11.82 8.56 12.90
CA ASN A 281 12.13 9.98 12.99
C ASN A 281 11.67 10.71 11.72
N ALA A 282 11.09 11.90 11.90
CA ALA A 282 10.75 12.80 10.80
C ALA A 282 11.93 13.75 10.55
N LEU A 283 12.47 13.75 9.34
CA LEU A 283 13.61 14.58 8.98
C LEU A 283 13.17 15.96 8.43
N GLY A 284 11.99 16.01 7.79
CA GLY A 284 11.51 17.16 7.04
C GLY A 284 12.31 17.45 5.76
N GLY A 285 11.66 18.06 4.79
CA GLY A 285 12.31 18.50 3.57
C GLY A 285 12.39 17.45 2.46
N LYS A 286 12.81 17.91 1.30
CA LYS A 286 13.07 17.07 0.14
C LYS A 286 14.38 16.30 0.32
N TYR A 287 14.45 15.10 -0.23
CA TYR A 287 15.63 14.26 -0.20
C TYR A 287 16.89 15.00 -0.71
N GLU A 288 16.79 15.61 -1.88
CA GLU A 288 17.88 16.32 -2.52
C GLU A 288 18.43 17.49 -1.67
N ASP A 289 17.54 18.21 -0.99
CA ASP A 289 17.91 19.30 -0.09
C ASP A 289 18.62 18.79 1.18
N LEU A 290 18.17 17.66 1.73
CA LEU A 290 18.77 17.05 2.92
C LEU A 290 20.17 16.50 2.63
N VAL A 291 20.38 15.87 1.48
CA VAL A 291 21.69 15.42 1.01
C VAL A 291 22.59 16.60 0.70
N GLY A 292 22.12 17.59 -0.06
CA GLY A 292 22.88 18.77 -0.45
C GLY A 292 23.37 19.61 0.73
N ARG A 293 22.61 19.67 1.83
CA ARG A 293 22.99 20.34 3.10
C ARG A 293 23.81 19.47 4.05
N ASN A 294 24.16 18.24 3.66
CA ASN A 294 24.77 17.23 4.54
C ASN A 294 23.95 16.93 5.82
N SER A 295 22.64 17.18 5.81
CA SER A 295 21.75 16.83 6.92
C SER A 295 21.57 15.32 7.05
N ILE A 296 21.69 14.60 5.93
CA ILE A 296 21.75 13.14 5.87
C ILE A 296 22.97 12.70 5.06
N ARG A 297 23.52 11.55 5.42
CA ARG A 297 24.59 10.89 4.66
C ARG A 297 24.13 9.48 4.32
N ILE A 298 23.99 9.16 3.05
CA ILE A 298 23.43 7.89 2.58
C ILE A 298 24.18 6.68 3.13
N ARG A 299 25.49 6.79 3.28
CA ARG A 299 26.35 5.73 3.86
C ARG A 299 26.00 5.33 5.29
N GLN A 300 25.23 6.13 6.02
CA GLN A 300 24.80 5.82 7.40
C GLN A 300 23.58 4.89 7.43
N TYR A 301 22.98 4.62 6.28
CA TYR A 301 21.80 3.77 6.18
C TYR A 301 22.15 2.42 5.59
N ASP A 302 21.68 1.37 6.26
CA ASP A 302 21.78 0.00 5.76
C ASP A 302 20.91 -0.18 4.53
N ARG A 303 19.77 0.53 4.50
CA ARG A 303 18.76 0.46 3.45
C ARG A 303 18.17 1.83 3.15
N VAL A 304 17.89 2.08 1.89
CA VAL A 304 17.10 3.25 1.44
C VAL A 304 15.86 2.73 0.73
N VAL A 305 14.70 3.20 1.15
CA VAL A 305 13.39 2.81 0.63
C VAL A 305 12.80 4.00 -0.15
N ALA A 306 12.71 3.89 -1.47
CA ALA A 306 12.18 4.93 -2.33
C ALA A 306 10.69 4.70 -2.64
N CYS A 307 9.83 5.53 -2.03
CA CYS A 307 8.38 5.56 -2.26
C CYS A 307 7.96 6.82 -3.02
N LEU A 308 8.71 7.17 -4.05
CA LEU A 308 8.56 8.40 -4.82
C LEU A 308 7.65 8.17 -6.03
N ASP A 309 6.90 9.19 -6.41
CA ASP A 309 5.97 9.17 -7.54
C ASP A 309 6.61 9.49 -8.88
N ASN A 310 7.82 10.10 -8.88
CA ASN A 310 8.53 10.46 -10.10
C ASN A 310 9.88 9.74 -10.25
N VAL A 311 10.27 9.50 -11.49
CA VAL A 311 11.47 8.73 -11.85
C VAL A 311 12.74 9.51 -11.56
N VAL A 312 12.73 10.84 -11.71
CA VAL A 312 13.93 11.66 -11.49
C VAL A 312 14.38 11.61 -10.05
N SER A 313 13.47 11.80 -9.11
CA SER A 313 13.81 11.69 -7.69
C SER A 313 14.27 10.27 -7.33
N ARG A 314 13.71 9.22 -7.98
CA ARG A 314 14.21 7.85 -7.81
C ARG A 314 15.64 7.69 -8.32
N TYR A 315 15.98 8.32 -9.48
CA TYR A 315 17.35 8.32 -10.01
C TYR A 315 18.30 9.12 -9.13
N ALA A 316 17.85 10.24 -8.55
CA ALA A 316 18.66 11.00 -7.60
C ALA A 316 19.07 10.13 -6.41
N VAL A 317 18.11 9.42 -5.81
CA VAL A 317 18.39 8.47 -4.71
C VAL A 317 19.38 7.38 -5.14
N GLN A 318 19.19 6.80 -6.33
CA GLN A 318 20.09 5.77 -6.86
C GLN A 318 21.51 6.29 -7.10
N SER A 319 21.65 7.56 -7.58
CA SER A 319 22.95 8.17 -7.90
C SER A 319 23.83 8.41 -6.68
N ASP A 320 23.23 8.47 -5.48
CA ASP A 320 23.96 8.56 -4.22
C ASP A 320 24.52 7.21 -3.76
N LEU A 321 24.34 6.15 -4.55
CA LEU A 321 24.88 4.81 -4.35
C LEU A 321 24.53 4.24 -2.96
N PRO A 322 23.24 4.11 -2.60
CA PRO A 322 22.88 3.47 -1.34
C PRO A 322 23.34 2.00 -1.30
N ARG A 323 23.72 1.50 -0.12
CA ARG A 323 24.17 0.11 0.05
C ARG A 323 23.12 -0.88 -0.47
N LEU A 324 21.87 -0.62 -0.16
CA LEU A 324 20.71 -1.34 -0.65
C LEU A 324 19.58 -0.36 -0.92
N LEU A 325 19.10 -0.31 -2.16
CA LEU A 325 17.94 0.47 -2.55
C LEU A 325 16.75 -0.46 -2.71
N LEU A 326 15.68 -0.13 -2.02
CA LEU A 326 14.35 -0.72 -2.21
C LEU A 326 13.47 0.31 -2.91
N ASN A 327 12.71 -0.13 -3.89
CA ASN A 327 11.82 0.74 -4.64
C ASN A 327 10.47 0.09 -4.84
N ALA A 328 9.41 0.88 -4.79
CA ALA A 328 8.09 0.44 -5.20
C ALA A 328 7.38 1.50 -6.03
N GLY A 329 6.45 1.05 -6.86
CA GLY A 329 5.67 1.92 -7.73
C GLY A 329 4.32 1.30 -8.06
N THR A 330 3.39 2.16 -8.47
CA THR A 330 2.05 1.77 -8.92
C THR A 330 1.70 2.48 -10.21
N ASN A 331 0.89 1.83 -11.02
CA ASN A 331 0.29 2.43 -12.21
C ASN A 331 -1.08 1.79 -12.43
N ALA A 332 -2.16 2.57 -12.37
CA ALA A 332 -3.55 2.09 -12.44
C ALA A 332 -3.76 0.85 -11.56
N TYR A 333 -3.88 -0.34 -12.15
CA TYR A 333 -4.06 -1.61 -11.44
C TYR A 333 -2.76 -2.38 -11.21
N SER A 334 -1.63 -1.88 -11.69
CA SER A 334 -0.34 -2.56 -11.59
C SER A 334 0.47 -2.05 -10.41
N PHE A 335 1.20 -2.97 -9.78
CA PHE A 335 2.14 -2.66 -8.71
C PHE A 335 3.48 -3.35 -9.00
N GLN A 336 4.51 -2.83 -8.39
CA GLN A 336 5.84 -3.41 -8.41
C GLN A 336 6.60 -3.08 -7.15
N ALA A 337 7.52 -3.96 -6.77
CA ALA A 337 8.52 -3.73 -5.74
C ALA A 337 9.83 -4.36 -6.17
N SER A 338 10.95 -3.67 -5.94
CA SER A 338 12.28 -4.14 -6.37
C SER A 338 13.35 -3.80 -5.34
N ARG A 339 14.40 -4.62 -5.34
CA ARG A 339 15.59 -4.49 -4.52
C ARG A 339 16.81 -4.35 -5.42
N HIS A 340 17.63 -3.36 -5.19
CA HIS A 340 18.80 -3.03 -5.99
C HIS A 340 20.03 -2.96 -5.08
N ASP A 341 20.96 -3.83 -5.30
CA ASP A 341 22.35 -3.66 -4.91
C ASP A 341 23.18 -3.44 -6.20
N PHE A 342 24.29 -2.77 -6.11
CA PHE A 342 25.11 -2.48 -7.30
C PHE A 342 25.90 -3.68 -7.83
N LEU A 343 25.84 -4.82 -7.12
CA LEU A 343 26.65 -6.00 -7.41
C LEU A 343 25.87 -7.06 -8.19
N ASN A 344 24.60 -7.27 -7.83
CA ASN A 344 23.81 -8.41 -8.28
C ASN A 344 22.60 -7.96 -9.13
N GLY A 345 22.84 -7.67 -10.40
CA GLY A 345 21.79 -7.32 -11.36
C GLY A 345 21.67 -5.82 -11.65
N GLY A 346 20.66 -5.44 -12.41
CA GLY A 346 20.45 -4.09 -12.88
C GLY A 346 20.06 -3.10 -11.78
N CYS A 347 20.48 -1.86 -11.93
CA CYS A 347 20.06 -0.75 -11.09
C CYS A 347 18.61 -0.31 -11.42
N LEU A 348 18.12 0.70 -10.73
CA LEU A 348 16.77 1.21 -10.96
C LEU A 348 16.57 1.73 -12.40
N ALA A 349 17.61 2.37 -13.00
CA ALA A 349 17.53 2.84 -14.38
C ALA A 349 17.56 1.69 -15.41
N CYS A 350 18.16 0.55 -15.07
CA CYS A 350 18.05 -0.64 -15.92
C CYS A 350 16.62 -1.22 -15.93
N LEU A 351 15.93 -1.12 -14.80
CA LEU A 351 14.55 -1.57 -14.68
C LEU A 351 13.55 -0.60 -15.34
N PHE A 352 13.84 0.69 -15.24
CA PHE A 352 13.03 1.78 -15.79
C PHE A 352 13.87 2.67 -16.70
N PRO A 353 14.30 2.17 -17.88
CA PRO A 353 15.11 2.98 -18.78
C PRO A 353 14.34 4.23 -19.24
N PRO A 354 15.01 5.38 -19.35
CA PRO A 354 14.40 6.56 -19.92
C PRO A 354 13.98 6.30 -21.37
N ARG A 355 12.82 6.79 -21.76
CA ARG A 355 12.31 6.62 -23.14
C ARG A 355 13.27 7.28 -24.13
N LYS A 356 13.66 6.55 -25.20
CA LYS A 356 14.50 7.09 -26.28
C LYS A 356 13.80 8.30 -26.92
N GLY A 357 14.53 9.40 -27.11
CA GLY A 357 14.04 10.60 -27.78
C GLY A 357 13.47 11.71 -26.91
N THR A 358 13.42 11.52 -25.59
CA THR A 358 13.02 12.60 -24.67
C THR A 358 14.25 13.36 -24.16
N SER A 359 14.18 14.71 -24.10
CA SER A 359 15.21 15.52 -23.44
C SER A 359 15.32 15.16 -21.97
N HIS A 360 16.46 15.50 -21.33
CA HIS A 360 16.67 15.17 -19.90
C HIS A 360 15.57 15.71 -19.00
N GLU A 361 15.00 16.88 -19.34
CA GLU A 361 13.87 17.49 -18.63
C GLU A 361 12.55 16.79 -18.90
N GLN A 362 12.34 16.21 -20.10
CA GLN A 362 11.15 15.43 -20.46
C GLN A 362 11.21 13.96 -20.01
N ARG A 363 12.40 13.49 -19.58
CA ARG A 363 12.58 12.12 -19.02
C ARG A 363 12.03 11.94 -17.61
N VAL A 364 11.44 13.01 -17.06
CA VAL A 364 11.15 13.19 -15.63
C VAL A 364 9.85 12.59 -15.15
N ALA A 365 8.92 12.30 -16.04
CA ALA A 365 7.65 11.73 -15.62
C ALA A 365 7.40 10.39 -16.30
N CYS A 366 7.21 9.33 -15.54
CA CYS A 366 6.74 8.05 -16.05
C CYS A 366 5.37 8.16 -16.75
N ASP A 367 4.67 9.29 -16.59
CA ASP A 367 3.31 9.55 -17.06
C ASP A 367 3.11 10.89 -17.75
N GLN A 368 4.17 11.63 -18.10
CA GLN A 368 4.02 12.94 -18.72
C GLN A 368 4.53 12.94 -20.15
N LEU A 369 3.60 12.94 -21.06
CA LEU A 369 3.07 13.97 -21.92
C LEU A 369 3.61 13.91 -23.33
N ALA A 370 2.75 13.51 -24.24
CA ALA A 370 2.67 14.16 -25.53
C ALA A 370 2.25 15.63 -25.29
N GLN A 371 2.98 16.60 -25.85
CA GLN A 371 2.69 18.03 -25.71
C GLN A 371 1.23 18.31 -26.03
N GLY A 372 0.51 18.92 -25.11
CA GLY A 372 -0.86 19.39 -25.29
C GLY A 372 -1.96 18.67 -24.52
N GLU A 373 -1.67 17.57 -23.83
CA GLU A 373 -2.67 16.92 -22.97
C GLU A 373 -2.58 17.47 -21.55
N THR A 374 -3.71 17.89 -21.00
CA THR A 374 -3.88 18.16 -19.58
C THR A 374 -3.50 16.90 -18.80
N LEU A 375 -2.57 17.03 -17.86
CA LEU A 375 -2.19 15.98 -16.92
C LEU A 375 -3.46 15.41 -16.26
N ARG A 376 -3.83 14.21 -16.65
CA ARG A 376 -4.83 13.46 -15.88
C ARG A 376 -4.10 12.88 -14.67
N PRO A 377 -4.61 13.10 -13.45
CA PRO A 377 -4.08 12.41 -12.29
C PRO A 377 -4.13 10.90 -12.54
N THR A 378 -3.02 10.20 -12.34
CA THR A 378 -3.03 8.74 -12.42
C THR A 378 -3.97 8.17 -11.38
N GLU A 379 -4.84 7.27 -11.81
CA GLU A 379 -5.70 6.52 -10.91
C GLU A 379 -4.85 5.84 -9.83
N SER A 380 -5.26 5.96 -8.59
CA SER A 380 -4.55 5.34 -7.49
C SER A 380 -5.55 4.68 -6.54
N TYR A 381 -5.56 3.35 -6.57
CA TYR A 381 -6.43 2.54 -5.72
C TYR A 381 -5.71 2.09 -4.47
N SER A 382 -6.40 2.13 -3.34
CA SER A 382 -5.86 1.71 -2.04
C SER A 382 -5.36 0.26 -2.03
N MET A 383 -6.03 -0.65 -2.73
CA MET A 383 -5.60 -2.04 -2.87
C MET A 383 -4.28 -2.19 -3.66
N VAL A 384 -4.07 -1.35 -4.69
CA VAL A 384 -2.85 -1.39 -5.52
C VAL A 384 -1.66 -0.83 -4.75
N THR A 385 -1.85 0.30 -4.07
CA THR A 385 -0.82 0.84 -3.16
C THR A 385 -0.56 -0.10 -2.00
N GLY A 386 -1.60 -0.81 -1.53
CA GLY A 386 -1.53 -1.84 -0.51
C GLY A 386 -0.59 -2.98 -0.89
N LEU A 387 -0.78 -3.54 -2.07
CA LEU A 387 0.09 -4.58 -2.62
C LEU A 387 1.52 -4.07 -2.82
N ALA A 388 1.70 -2.86 -3.36
CA ALA A 388 3.03 -2.28 -3.53
C ALA A 388 3.76 -2.12 -2.18
N GLY A 389 3.08 -1.62 -1.14
CA GLY A 389 3.65 -1.47 0.20
C GLY A 389 3.95 -2.80 0.88
N LEU A 390 3.08 -3.81 0.73
CA LEU A 390 3.32 -5.16 1.25
C LEU A 390 4.54 -5.80 0.58
N TYR A 391 4.62 -5.77 -0.76
CA TYR A 391 5.77 -6.35 -1.47
C TYR A 391 7.06 -5.57 -1.19
N LEU A 392 6.99 -4.26 -0.95
CA LEU A 392 8.12 -3.47 -0.51
C LEU A 392 8.62 -3.91 0.89
N LEU A 393 7.71 -4.20 1.82
CA LEU A 393 8.06 -4.76 3.13
C LEU A 393 8.71 -6.14 2.99
N LEU A 394 8.20 -6.99 2.11
CA LEU A 394 8.81 -8.28 1.81
C LEU A 394 10.22 -8.12 1.23
N GLN A 395 10.45 -7.14 0.35
CA GLN A 395 11.79 -6.82 -0.16
C GLN A 395 12.74 -6.31 0.94
N LEU A 396 12.23 -5.60 1.94
CA LEU A 396 13.01 -5.14 3.09
C LEU A 396 13.50 -6.31 3.94
N LEU A 397 12.67 -7.35 4.09
CA LEU A 397 12.91 -8.52 4.93
C LEU A 397 13.57 -9.68 4.18
N ALA A 398 13.63 -9.58 2.88
CA ALA A 398 14.07 -10.64 1.99
C ALA A 398 15.52 -11.08 2.25
N ASP A 399 15.74 -12.36 2.31
CA ASP A 399 17.05 -12.98 2.22
C ASP A 399 17.55 -13.04 0.76
N ARG A 400 18.72 -13.67 0.56
CA ARG A 400 19.32 -13.82 -0.79
C ARG A 400 18.52 -14.69 -1.74
N ASN A 401 17.60 -15.51 -1.22
CA ASN A 401 16.81 -16.46 -2.02
C ASN A 401 15.49 -15.86 -2.51
N TRP A 402 15.10 -14.68 -1.98
CA TRP A 402 13.91 -13.97 -2.41
C TRP A 402 14.16 -13.22 -3.71
N SER A 403 13.22 -13.31 -4.64
CA SER A 403 13.33 -12.59 -5.92
C SER A 403 13.55 -11.09 -5.72
N PRO A 404 14.54 -10.48 -6.41
CA PRO A 404 14.84 -9.06 -6.26
C PRO A 404 13.80 -8.14 -6.92
N HIS A 405 12.86 -8.67 -7.69
CA HIS A 405 11.82 -7.89 -8.36
C HIS A 405 10.51 -8.66 -8.42
N HIS A 406 9.44 -8.01 -7.98
CA HIS A 406 8.07 -8.49 -8.10
C HIS A 406 7.24 -7.47 -8.87
N GLN A 407 6.52 -7.93 -9.85
CA GLN A 407 5.57 -7.13 -10.62
C GLN A 407 4.27 -7.88 -10.75
N GLY A 408 3.15 -7.19 -10.56
CA GLY A 408 1.84 -7.80 -10.68
C GLY A 408 0.77 -6.79 -11.04
N ASN A 409 -0.41 -7.32 -11.33
CA ASN A 409 -1.62 -6.54 -11.52
C ASN A 409 -2.63 -6.96 -10.46
N ALA A 410 -3.18 -6.00 -9.72
CA ALA A 410 -4.12 -6.27 -8.62
C ALA A 410 -5.36 -7.04 -9.06
N LEU A 411 -5.77 -6.91 -10.33
CA LEU A 411 -6.89 -7.65 -10.91
C LEU A 411 -6.48 -9.00 -11.53
N ARG A 412 -5.20 -9.38 -11.45
CA ARG A 412 -4.61 -10.62 -11.97
C ARG A 412 -3.52 -11.12 -11.04
N LEU A 413 -3.86 -11.35 -9.79
CA LEU A 413 -2.90 -11.80 -8.77
C LEU A 413 -2.39 -13.23 -9.00
N ASP A 414 -3.03 -14.00 -9.88
CA ASP A 414 -2.58 -15.28 -10.39
C ASP A 414 -1.33 -15.20 -11.30
N SER A 415 -0.98 -14.01 -11.75
CA SER A 415 0.13 -13.75 -12.68
C SER A 415 1.14 -12.72 -12.13
N ILE A 416 1.47 -12.82 -10.83
CA ILE A 416 2.59 -12.07 -10.27
C ILE A 416 3.88 -12.66 -10.83
N VAL A 417 4.69 -11.79 -11.44
CA VAL A 417 5.93 -12.17 -12.07
C VAL A 417 7.09 -11.87 -11.14
N ASP A 418 7.91 -12.90 -10.91
CA ASP A 418 9.18 -12.80 -10.20
C ASP A 418 10.30 -12.83 -11.24
N GLU A 419 11.01 -11.73 -11.43
CA GLU A 419 12.05 -11.63 -12.43
C GLU A 419 13.41 -11.30 -11.81
N ALA A 420 14.46 -11.95 -12.35
CA ALA A 420 15.81 -11.49 -12.12
C ALA A 420 16.04 -10.17 -12.87
N ARG A 421 16.54 -9.15 -12.18
CA ARG A 421 16.88 -7.88 -12.81
C ARG A 421 18.06 -8.07 -13.76
N ARG A 422 17.86 -7.75 -15.03
CA ARG A 422 18.93 -7.74 -16.03
C ARG A 422 19.57 -6.35 -16.04
N LYS A 423 20.88 -6.33 -16.20
CA LYS A 423 21.62 -5.09 -16.47
C LYS A 423 21.34 -4.63 -17.90
N ASP A 424 21.13 -3.32 -18.05
CA ASP A 424 20.94 -2.70 -19.36
C ASP A 424 22.29 -2.13 -19.83
N PRO A 425 22.82 -2.59 -20.99
CA PRO A 425 24.07 -2.05 -21.53
C PRO A 425 24.01 -0.55 -21.83
N GLU A 426 22.82 0.00 -22.05
CA GLU A 426 22.60 1.44 -22.28
C GLU A 426 22.16 2.16 -20.98
N CYS A 427 22.51 1.64 -19.81
CA CYS A 427 22.09 2.20 -18.52
C CYS A 427 22.59 3.63 -18.33
N VAL A 428 21.66 4.57 -18.18
CA VAL A 428 21.97 6.01 -18.02
C VAL A 428 22.65 6.37 -16.70
N LEU A 429 22.65 5.49 -15.72
CA LEU A 429 23.36 5.65 -14.44
C LEU A 429 24.71 4.93 -14.44
N PHE A 430 25.08 4.33 -15.55
CA PHE A 430 26.38 3.68 -15.74
C PHE A 430 26.72 2.69 -14.61
N CYS A 431 25.74 1.93 -14.14
CA CYS A 431 25.90 1.08 -12.94
C CYS A 431 26.97 -0.02 -13.09
N GLU A 432 27.36 -0.37 -14.31
CA GLU A 432 28.42 -1.33 -14.62
C GLU A 432 29.80 -0.67 -14.81
N GLU A 433 29.90 0.65 -14.90
CA GLU A 433 31.19 1.29 -15.13
C GLU A 433 32.15 1.07 -13.96
N PRO A 434 33.42 0.79 -14.22
CA PRO A 434 34.43 0.53 -13.20
C PRO A 434 34.54 1.64 -12.16
N GLN A 435 34.34 2.90 -12.58
CA GLN A 435 34.38 4.07 -11.68
C GLN A 435 33.21 4.07 -10.69
N VAL A 436 32.00 3.72 -11.13
CA VAL A 436 30.81 3.61 -10.27
C VAL A 436 30.98 2.44 -9.29
N GLN A 437 31.49 1.32 -9.79
CA GLN A 437 31.78 0.15 -8.96
C GLN A 437 32.88 0.41 -7.94
N ALA A 438 33.95 1.12 -8.33
CA ALA A 438 35.03 1.52 -7.44
C ALA A 438 34.51 2.45 -6.33
N ARG A 439 33.72 3.48 -6.68
CA ARG A 439 33.11 4.39 -5.71
C ARG A 439 32.18 3.68 -4.74
N PHE A 440 31.43 2.66 -5.20
CA PHE A 440 30.58 1.86 -4.35
C PHE A 440 31.40 1.06 -3.31
N ARG A 441 32.50 0.39 -3.77
CA ARG A 441 33.41 -0.33 -2.88
C ARG A 441 34.16 0.58 -1.91
N GLU A 442 34.51 1.78 -2.33
CA GLU A 442 35.09 2.80 -1.45
C GLU A 442 34.14 3.20 -0.31
N ASN A 443 32.83 3.25 -0.61
CA ASN A 443 31.81 3.59 0.39
C ASN A 443 31.55 2.47 1.40
N TYR A 444 31.58 1.19 0.99
CA TYR A 444 31.05 0.08 1.78
C TYR A 444 32.03 -1.06 2.05
N GLY A 445 33.23 -1.01 1.49
CA GLY A 445 34.25 -2.03 1.65
C GLY A 445 34.50 -2.89 0.41
N PRO A 446 35.68 -3.54 0.35
CA PRO A 446 36.09 -4.33 -0.81
C PRO A 446 35.30 -5.61 -1.01
N GLU A 447 34.61 -6.10 0.03
CA GLU A 447 33.73 -7.26 -0.02
C GLU A 447 32.44 -7.03 -0.83
N TYR A 448 32.21 -5.78 -1.22
CA TYR A 448 31.10 -5.34 -2.06
C TYR A 448 31.52 -5.00 -3.51
#